data_c6e6f02a1754ff5ac001f4d124b01cc8
#
_entry.id   c6e6f02a1754ff5ac001f4d124b01cc8
#
_cell.length_a   1.000
_cell.length_b   1.000
_cell.length_c   1.000
_cell.angle_alpha   90.00
_cell.angle_beta   90.00
_cell.angle_gamma   90.00
#
_symmetry.space_group_name_H-M   'P 1'
#
loop_
_entity.id
_entity.type
_entity.pdbx_description
1 polymer ?
#
loop_
_entity_poly.entity_id
_entity_poly.type
_entity_poly.pdbx_seq_one_letter_code
_entity_poly.pdbx_strand_id
1 'polypeptide(L)'
;GSAVTIKPIEITSINATKNGDITKTYNGDTELNDASKSNIGYTSTQVIGGDTVTLGATPAYENKNVGQNKAISFTTPTVNGNDNYTLGTDATVTGDVVGDITVKTVAISNVYIPSIYKDTEDLVKSISNASAIASGHPTANTVVAADILSGDRANLTFAYKLTYANSTDDNPTVTISDTSVTGKESGNYEFTWPKGLTGTVIADAFTDATITAPTNMSYTHGDKFNPTGLSVKIKTSSNPAGTTYTVKGTDGNYKWDTAIPNGVTVSLGNISLNSNDDLNFNAHYTKMNGKKITVNAGDKNAETGEVAVDKKQLTATASIDAADKTYDSTTGLTSDQHVTYTIGDNGVQ
;
A
#
# COMPACT_ATOMS: atom_id res chain seq x y z
N GLY A 1 68.09 39.12 -4.70
CA GLY A 1 67.91 37.69 -4.60
C GLY A 1 66.53 37.31 -5.04
N SER A 2 66.36 36.36 -5.99
CA SER A 2 65.13 35.84 -6.40
C SER A 2 64.50 35.00 -5.23
N ALA A 3 63.24 35.24 -4.85
CA ALA A 3 62.57 34.44 -3.84
C ALA A 3 62.44 33.02 -4.35
N VAL A 4 62.79 32.03 -3.54
CA VAL A 4 62.55 30.63 -3.79
C VAL A 4 61.12 30.35 -3.35
N THR A 5 60.30 29.91 -4.26
CA THR A 5 58.92 29.47 -3.95
C THR A 5 58.90 27.95 -3.80
N ILE A 6 58.49 27.46 -2.65
CA ILE A 6 58.24 26.04 -2.43
C ILE A 6 56.76 25.79 -2.76
N LYS A 7 56.48 24.86 -3.67
CA LYS A 7 55.12 24.47 -4.05
C LYS A 7 54.74 23.22 -3.27
N PRO A 8 53.47 23.07 -2.89
CA PRO A 8 52.98 21.84 -2.32
C PRO A 8 53.16 20.65 -3.28
N ILE A 9 53.34 19.48 -2.72
CA ILE A 9 53.35 18.22 -3.46
C ILE A 9 51.92 17.86 -3.82
N GLU A 10 51.67 17.61 -5.08
CA GLU A 10 50.36 17.18 -5.55
C GLU A 10 50.20 15.66 -5.34
N ILE A 11 49.18 15.26 -4.59
CA ILE A 11 48.79 13.87 -4.43
C ILE A 11 47.83 13.52 -5.56
N THR A 12 48.27 12.70 -6.49
CA THR A 12 47.49 12.22 -7.66
C THR A 12 47.06 10.76 -7.55
N SER A 13 47.66 10.02 -6.60
CA SER A 13 47.32 8.61 -6.39
C SER A 13 47.24 8.29 -4.89
N ILE A 14 46.09 7.79 -4.49
CA ILE A 14 45.82 7.30 -3.14
C ILE A 14 45.52 5.80 -3.26
N ASN A 15 46.16 5.01 -2.40
CA ASN A 15 45.88 3.58 -2.29
C ASN A 15 45.00 3.33 -1.06
N ALA A 16 43.84 2.67 -1.28
CA ALA A 16 42.95 2.24 -0.25
C ALA A 16 43.22 0.78 0.14
N THR A 17 43.23 0.50 1.44
CA THR A 17 43.48 -0.85 1.99
C THR A 17 42.40 -1.21 2.99
N LYS A 18 42.01 -2.49 3.01
CA LYS A 18 41.09 -3.03 4.01
C LYS A 18 41.85 -3.36 5.28
N ASN A 19 41.51 -2.71 6.40
CA ASN A 19 42.14 -2.89 7.71
C ASN A 19 41.27 -3.64 8.72
N GLY A 20 40.03 -3.93 8.39
CA GLY A 20 39.06 -4.61 9.21
C GLY A 20 37.83 -5.02 8.40
N ASP A 21 36.81 -5.53 9.09
CA ASP A 21 35.59 -5.97 8.41
C ASP A 21 34.77 -4.79 7.88
N ILE A 22 34.40 -4.89 6.62
CA ILE A 22 33.52 -3.94 5.96
C ILE A 22 32.22 -4.68 5.70
N THR A 23 31.22 -4.37 6.53
CA THR A 23 29.91 -5.04 6.44
C THR A 23 28.79 -4.11 6.85
N LYS A 24 27.64 -4.30 6.22
CA LYS A 24 26.38 -3.68 6.64
C LYS A 24 25.21 -4.62 6.37
N THR A 25 24.11 -4.40 7.09
CA THR A 25 22.82 -4.99 6.75
C THR A 25 22.18 -4.18 5.62
N TYR A 26 21.48 -4.85 4.71
CA TYR A 26 20.77 -4.21 3.61
C TYR A 26 19.85 -3.09 4.10
N ASN A 27 20.02 -1.91 3.54
CA ASN A 27 19.27 -0.70 3.87
C ASN A 27 18.79 0.08 2.62
N GLY A 28 19.01 -0.49 1.43
CA GLY A 28 18.54 0.07 0.16
C GLY A 28 19.48 1.06 -0.52
N ASP A 29 20.64 1.37 0.08
CA ASP A 29 21.66 2.25 -0.50
C ASP A 29 23.01 1.56 -0.68
N THR A 30 23.98 2.28 -1.26
CA THR A 30 25.35 1.81 -1.48
C THR A 30 26.34 2.37 -0.46
N GLU A 31 25.93 3.23 0.46
CA GLU A 31 26.82 3.86 1.41
C GLU A 31 27.35 2.86 2.45
N LEU A 32 28.60 3.03 2.83
CA LEU A 32 29.17 2.32 3.96
C LEU A 32 28.72 2.98 5.26
N ASN A 33 28.47 2.19 6.31
CA ASN A 33 28.32 2.73 7.66
C ASN A 33 29.67 3.22 8.21
N ASP A 34 29.64 4.04 9.27
CA ASP A 34 30.85 4.68 9.81
C ASP A 34 31.87 3.67 10.34
N ALA A 35 31.41 2.55 10.93
CA ALA A 35 32.30 1.47 11.38
C ALA A 35 33.05 0.86 10.19
N SER A 36 32.38 0.60 9.09
CA SER A 36 33.01 0.10 7.85
C SER A 36 33.94 1.12 7.21
N LYS A 37 33.59 2.41 7.21
CA LYS A 37 34.47 3.49 6.70
C LYS A 37 35.78 3.56 7.50
N SER A 38 35.72 3.41 8.82
CA SER A 38 36.91 3.41 9.70
C SER A 38 37.86 2.23 9.46
N ASN A 39 37.41 1.18 8.82
CA ASN A 39 38.17 0.00 8.46
C ASN A 39 38.85 0.11 7.08
N ILE A 40 38.84 1.30 6.48
CA ILE A 40 39.56 1.59 5.25
C ILE A 40 40.73 2.50 5.57
N GLY A 41 41.94 2.03 5.30
CA GLY A 41 43.15 2.85 5.37
C GLY A 41 43.46 3.48 4.02
N TYR A 42 44.03 4.70 4.06
CA TYR A 42 44.43 5.41 2.85
C TYR A 42 45.90 5.77 2.94
N THR A 43 46.67 5.48 1.91
CA THR A 43 48.10 5.78 1.84
C THR A 43 48.45 6.36 0.46
N SER A 44 49.58 7.03 0.36
CA SER A 44 50.16 7.47 -0.92
C SER A 44 51.66 7.38 -0.86
N THR A 45 52.31 6.90 -1.91
CA THR A 45 53.77 6.93 -2.06
C THR A 45 54.30 8.32 -2.31
N GLN A 46 53.46 9.30 -2.58
CA GLN A 46 53.81 10.70 -2.79
C GLN A 46 53.94 11.46 -1.46
N VAL A 47 53.55 10.87 -0.33
CA VAL A 47 53.80 11.42 0.99
C VAL A 47 55.24 11.12 1.42
N ILE A 48 56.00 12.17 1.75
CA ILE A 48 57.39 12.02 2.21
C ILE A 48 57.42 11.35 3.58
N GLY A 49 58.35 10.41 3.74
CA GLY A 49 58.49 9.68 5.01
C GLY A 49 58.73 10.60 6.20
N GLY A 50 57.92 10.44 7.23
CA GLY A 50 57.92 11.26 8.43
C GLY A 50 56.84 12.35 8.44
N ASP A 51 56.23 12.68 7.31
CA ASP A 51 55.15 13.65 7.26
C ASP A 51 53.79 13.01 7.63
N THR A 52 53.01 13.77 8.36
CA THR A 52 51.63 13.38 8.67
C THR A 52 50.68 14.08 7.73
N VAL A 53 49.94 13.28 6.95
CA VAL A 53 48.94 13.73 6.00
C VAL A 53 47.67 12.85 6.17
N THR A 54 46.53 13.46 6.24
CA THR A 54 45.27 12.76 6.28
C THR A 54 44.71 12.58 4.87
N LEU A 55 44.72 11.35 4.37
CA LEU A 55 44.18 10.98 3.07
C LEU A 55 42.82 10.33 3.26
N GLY A 56 41.93 10.51 2.28
CA GLY A 56 40.59 9.92 2.34
C GLY A 56 39.89 9.89 0.98
N ALA A 57 38.71 9.27 0.98
CA ALA A 57 37.79 9.27 -0.15
C ALA A 57 36.39 8.95 0.33
N THR A 58 35.39 9.06 -0.54
CA THR A 58 34.03 8.60 -0.30
C THR A 58 33.90 7.17 -0.84
N PRO A 59 33.87 6.14 0.03
CA PRO A 59 33.68 4.75 -0.38
C PRO A 59 32.21 4.41 -0.55
N ALA A 60 31.90 3.60 -1.56
CA ALA A 60 30.55 3.05 -1.79
C ALA A 60 30.63 1.63 -2.35
N TYR A 61 29.68 0.79 -1.97
CA TYR A 61 29.49 -0.51 -2.62
C TYR A 61 29.10 -0.33 -4.10
N GLU A 62 29.51 -1.23 -4.96
CA GLU A 62 29.19 -1.22 -6.40
C GLU A 62 27.67 -1.23 -6.68
N ASN A 63 26.91 -1.86 -5.83
CA ASN A 63 25.45 -1.85 -5.83
C ASN A 63 24.88 -2.15 -4.44
N LYS A 64 23.61 -1.87 -4.23
CA LYS A 64 22.93 -1.99 -2.94
C LYS A 64 22.59 -3.43 -2.50
N ASN A 65 22.65 -4.41 -3.42
CA ASN A 65 22.11 -5.74 -3.17
C ASN A 65 23.03 -6.55 -2.23
N VAL A 66 22.41 -7.47 -1.51
CA VAL A 66 23.10 -8.44 -0.66
C VAL A 66 24.13 -9.22 -1.46
N GLY A 67 25.27 -9.45 -0.86
CA GLY A 67 26.38 -10.21 -1.44
C GLY A 67 27.65 -10.14 -0.60
N GLN A 68 28.50 -11.11 -0.79
CA GLN A 68 29.82 -11.19 -0.19
C GLN A 68 30.89 -10.67 -1.15
N ASN A 69 32.00 -10.16 -0.59
CA ASN A 69 33.15 -9.68 -1.33
C ASN A 69 32.80 -8.68 -2.44
N LYS A 70 31.82 -7.82 -2.18
CA LYS A 70 31.38 -6.78 -3.11
C LYS A 70 32.46 -5.71 -3.22
N ALA A 71 32.79 -5.32 -4.43
CA ALA A 71 33.76 -4.27 -4.68
C ALA A 71 33.32 -2.93 -4.07
N ILE A 72 34.26 -2.23 -3.46
CA ILE A 72 34.10 -0.86 -2.99
C ILE A 72 34.73 0.09 -4.00
N SER A 73 33.93 0.99 -4.54
CA SER A 73 34.38 2.10 -5.37
C SER A 73 34.68 3.32 -4.50
N PHE A 74 35.56 4.18 -4.98
CA PHE A 74 36.00 5.37 -4.29
C PHE A 74 35.80 6.61 -5.16
N THR A 75 35.20 7.62 -4.59
CA THR A 75 35.02 8.93 -5.23
C THR A 75 35.52 10.04 -4.29
N THR A 76 35.62 11.23 -4.79
CA THR A 76 35.96 12.43 -4.00
C THR A 76 37.18 12.23 -3.11
N PRO A 77 38.39 12.01 -3.69
CA PRO A 77 39.62 11.93 -2.91
C PRO A 77 39.85 13.22 -2.10
N THR A 78 40.48 13.08 -0.95
CA THR A 78 40.78 14.21 -0.06
C THR A 78 42.21 14.12 0.48
N VAL A 79 42.81 15.31 0.66
CA VAL A 79 44.11 15.50 1.30
C VAL A 79 43.96 16.61 2.33
N ASN A 80 44.30 16.34 3.60
CA ASN A 80 44.17 17.28 4.70
C ASN A 80 45.31 17.16 5.70
N GLY A 81 45.43 18.15 6.60
CA GLY A 81 46.29 18.10 7.78
C GLY A 81 47.74 18.50 7.53
N ASN A 82 48.14 18.87 6.31
CA ASN A 82 49.48 19.35 6.02
C ASN A 82 49.46 20.24 4.77
N ASP A 83 49.81 21.51 4.92
CA ASP A 83 49.81 22.53 3.85
C ASP A 83 50.89 22.30 2.79
N ASN A 84 51.85 21.43 3.03
CA ASN A 84 52.84 21.03 2.04
C ASN A 84 52.31 20.05 1.00
N TYR A 85 51.06 19.66 1.11
CA TYR A 85 50.40 18.73 0.20
C TYR A 85 49.09 19.32 -0.32
N THR A 86 48.78 19.03 -1.56
CA THR A 86 47.50 19.40 -2.19
C THR A 86 46.97 18.24 -3.02
N LEU A 87 45.67 18.20 -3.21
CA LEU A 87 45.05 17.24 -4.09
C LEU A 87 45.27 17.65 -5.56
N GLY A 88 45.77 16.73 -6.36
CA GLY A 88 45.88 16.92 -7.82
C GLY A 88 44.53 16.92 -8.49
N THR A 89 44.39 17.63 -9.61
CA THR A 89 43.08 17.72 -10.35
C THR A 89 42.57 16.38 -10.84
N ASP A 90 43.45 15.43 -11.16
CA ASP A 90 43.11 14.08 -11.65
C ASP A 90 43.43 13.01 -10.61
N ALA A 91 43.36 13.36 -9.34
CA ALA A 91 43.64 12.41 -8.27
C ALA A 91 42.66 11.22 -8.28
N THR A 92 43.22 10.02 -8.19
CA THR A 92 42.49 8.76 -8.18
C THR A 92 42.71 8.02 -6.88
N VAL A 93 41.74 7.24 -6.49
CA VAL A 93 41.85 6.25 -5.40
C VAL A 93 41.73 4.86 -5.98
N THR A 94 42.73 4.03 -5.71
CA THR A 94 42.79 2.64 -6.15
C THR A 94 42.88 1.71 -4.94
N GLY A 95 42.53 0.44 -5.10
CA GLY A 95 42.67 -0.56 -4.06
C GLY A 95 41.59 -1.65 -4.21
N ASP A 96 41.98 -2.89 -3.97
CA ASP A 96 41.08 -4.05 -4.02
C ASP A 96 40.38 -4.21 -2.65
N VAL A 97 39.55 -3.23 -2.32
CA VAL A 97 38.75 -3.26 -1.08
C VAL A 97 37.40 -3.87 -1.35
N VAL A 98 37.05 -4.86 -0.57
CA VAL A 98 35.76 -5.55 -0.67
C VAL A 98 35.04 -5.59 0.69
N GLY A 99 33.74 -5.64 0.63
CA GLY A 99 32.89 -5.73 1.82
C GLY A 99 31.61 -6.55 1.55
N ASP A 100 30.87 -6.79 2.60
CA ASP A 100 29.67 -7.61 2.57
C ASP A 100 28.41 -6.77 2.84
N ILE A 101 27.34 -7.06 2.12
CA ILE A 101 26.00 -6.62 2.49
C ILE A 101 25.21 -7.87 2.87
N THR A 102 24.78 -7.93 4.13
CA THR A 102 24.00 -9.03 4.67
C THR A 102 22.51 -8.78 4.49
N VAL A 103 21.70 -9.85 4.49
CA VAL A 103 20.26 -9.78 4.38
C VAL A 103 19.65 -8.96 5.52
N LYS A 104 18.56 -8.26 5.22
CA LYS A 104 17.73 -7.62 6.23
C LYS A 104 16.66 -8.62 6.67
N THR A 105 16.69 -9.02 7.96
CA THR A 105 15.64 -9.86 8.54
C THR A 105 14.38 -9.03 8.76
N VAL A 106 13.24 -9.55 8.30
CA VAL A 106 11.92 -8.93 8.42
C VAL A 106 10.94 -9.93 8.99
N ALA A 107 10.25 -9.55 10.06
CA ALA A 107 9.15 -10.31 10.59
C ALA A 107 7.85 -9.98 9.82
N ILE A 108 7.22 -11.02 9.29
CA ILE A 108 5.82 -10.93 8.87
C ILE A 108 4.99 -11.04 10.16
N SER A 109 4.39 -9.92 10.55
CA SER A 109 3.67 -9.83 11.83
C SER A 109 2.26 -10.37 11.75
N ASN A 110 1.66 -10.36 10.55
CA ASN A 110 0.32 -10.89 10.34
C ASN A 110 0.12 -11.33 8.89
N VAL A 111 -0.76 -12.30 8.69
CA VAL A 111 -1.16 -12.83 7.38
C VAL A 111 -2.68 -12.94 7.32
N TYR A 112 -3.21 -12.87 6.11
CA TYR A 112 -4.62 -13.15 5.90
C TYR A 112 -4.91 -14.64 6.14
N ILE A 113 -5.88 -14.93 7.00
CA ILE A 113 -6.36 -16.27 7.30
C ILE A 113 -7.82 -16.33 6.90
N PRO A 114 -8.16 -16.93 5.75
CA PRO A 114 -9.55 -17.09 5.32
C PRO A 114 -10.29 -17.97 6.32
N SER A 115 -11.56 -17.69 6.54
CA SER A 115 -12.42 -18.62 7.28
C SER A 115 -12.63 -19.91 6.49
N ILE A 116 -12.77 -21.02 7.20
CA ILE A 116 -13.21 -22.29 6.63
C ILE A 116 -14.60 -22.65 7.14
N TYR A 117 -15.25 -23.56 6.44
CA TYR A 117 -16.58 -24.00 6.83
C TYR A 117 -16.49 -25.13 7.84
N LYS A 118 -17.51 -25.19 8.70
CA LYS A 118 -17.67 -26.28 9.66
C LYS A 118 -17.82 -27.61 8.91
N ASP A 119 -17.19 -28.66 9.45
CA ASP A 119 -17.20 -30.00 8.90
C ASP A 119 -16.68 -30.13 7.45
N THR A 120 -15.91 -29.16 6.96
CA THR A 120 -15.24 -29.27 5.66
C THR A 120 -14.01 -30.18 5.77
N GLU A 121 -13.75 -30.94 4.70
CA GLU A 121 -12.50 -31.69 4.51
C GLU A 121 -11.40 -30.80 3.89
N ASP A 122 -11.74 -29.62 3.36
CA ASP A 122 -10.82 -28.67 2.76
C ASP A 122 -10.16 -27.81 3.85
N LEU A 123 -9.21 -28.40 4.56
CA LEU A 123 -8.45 -27.78 5.64
C LEU A 123 -7.21 -26.99 5.16
N VAL A 124 -6.95 -26.95 3.86
CA VAL A 124 -5.76 -26.32 3.31
C VAL A 124 -6.14 -25.15 2.42
N LYS A 125 -5.55 -23.98 2.70
CA LYS A 125 -5.75 -22.78 1.88
C LYS A 125 -4.41 -22.27 1.37
N SER A 126 -4.30 -22.06 0.08
CA SER A 126 -3.11 -21.51 -0.56
C SER A 126 -3.35 -20.05 -0.91
N ILE A 127 -2.44 -19.19 -0.48
CA ILE A 127 -2.42 -17.78 -0.82
C ILE A 127 -1.23 -17.54 -1.75
N SER A 128 -1.49 -16.91 -2.87
CA SER A 128 -0.47 -16.56 -3.86
C SER A 128 -0.59 -15.08 -4.22
N ASN A 129 0.52 -14.51 -4.68
CA ASN A 129 0.58 -13.12 -5.15
C ASN A 129 0.16 -12.07 -4.11
N ALA A 130 0.38 -12.35 -2.82
CA ALA A 130 0.15 -11.35 -1.79
C ALA A 130 1.24 -10.28 -1.80
N SER A 131 0.87 -9.03 -1.59
CA SER A 131 1.79 -7.90 -1.42
C SER A 131 1.98 -7.56 0.06
N ALA A 132 3.05 -6.85 0.39
CA ALA A 132 3.29 -6.40 1.75
C ALA A 132 2.65 -5.04 2.04
N ILE A 133 2.03 -4.91 3.22
CA ILE A 133 1.61 -3.64 3.80
C ILE A 133 2.40 -3.35 5.07
N ALA A 134 2.54 -2.06 5.42
CA ALA A 134 3.29 -1.66 6.60
C ALA A 134 2.55 -1.93 7.90
N SER A 135 1.24 -1.78 7.89
CA SER A 135 0.39 -1.89 9.09
C SER A 135 -1.06 -2.16 8.69
N GLY A 136 -1.89 -2.49 9.65
CA GLY A 136 -3.31 -2.74 9.47
C GLY A 136 -3.67 -4.22 9.48
N HIS A 137 -4.90 -4.53 9.06
CA HIS A 137 -5.36 -5.91 8.93
C HIS A 137 -5.08 -6.42 7.51
N PRO A 138 -4.46 -7.59 7.38
CA PRO A 138 -4.22 -8.16 6.05
C PRO A 138 -5.55 -8.58 5.40
N THR A 139 -5.60 -8.42 4.09
CA THR A 139 -6.68 -8.90 3.22
C THR A 139 -6.24 -10.13 2.45
N ALA A 140 -7.10 -10.71 1.62
CA ALA A 140 -6.81 -11.92 0.84
C ALA A 140 -5.50 -11.86 0.03
N ASN A 141 -5.04 -10.66 -0.33
CA ASN A 141 -3.87 -10.45 -1.17
C ASN A 141 -2.75 -9.66 -0.46
N THR A 142 -2.75 -9.62 0.88
CA THR A 142 -1.73 -8.86 1.61
C THR A 142 -1.19 -9.61 2.83
N VAL A 143 0.06 -9.29 3.19
CA VAL A 143 0.71 -9.65 4.45
C VAL A 143 1.19 -8.38 5.16
N VAL A 144 1.28 -8.39 6.47
CA VAL A 144 1.81 -7.26 7.24
C VAL A 144 3.28 -7.49 7.53
N ALA A 145 4.14 -6.63 6.96
CA ALA A 145 5.58 -6.66 7.12
C ALA A 145 6.12 -5.23 7.16
N ALA A 146 6.15 -4.64 8.36
CA ALA A 146 6.46 -3.23 8.57
C ALA A 146 7.88 -2.84 8.14
N ASP A 147 8.84 -3.72 8.40
CA ASP A 147 10.27 -3.41 8.26
C ASP A 147 10.82 -3.56 6.83
N ILE A 148 9.98 -3.90 5.85
CA ILE A 148 10.38 -3.81 4.45
C ILE A 148 10.54 -2.34 4.08
N LEU A 149 11.64 -2.00 3.43
CA LEU A 149 11.88 -0.66 2.91
C LEU A 149 10.74 -0.24 1.96
N SER A 150 10.27 0.99 2.08
CA SER A 150 9.08 1.47 1.36
C SER A 150 9.23 1.35 -0.16
N GLY A 151 10.44 1.59 -0.69
CA GLY A 151 10.75 1.48 -2.13
C GLY A 151 10.79 0.05 -2.66
N ASP A 152 10.94 -0.94 -1.77
CA ASP A 152 11.07 -2.35 -2.17
C ASP A 152 9.74 -3.12 -2.09
N ARG A 153 8.76 -2.61 -1.33
CA ARG A 153 7.48 -3.30 -1.09
C ARG A 153 6.76 -3.73 -2.36
N ALA A 154 6.71 -2.85 -3.34
CA ALA A 154 6.05 -3.12 -4.62
C ALA A 154 6.78 -4.18 -5.47
N ASN A 155 8.01 -4.51 -5.12
CA ASN A 155 8.87 -5.46 -5.83
C ASN A 155 8.94 -6.83 -5.13
N LEU A 156 8.04 -7.10 -4.19
CA LEU A 156 7.99 -8.34 -3.43
C LEU A 156 6.62 -8.98 -3.55
N THR A 157 6.60 -10.28 -3.72
CA THR A 157 5.39 -11.08 -3.82
C THR A 157 5.52 -12.28 -2.88
N PHE A 158 4.48 -12.48 -2.07
CA PHE A 158 4.42 -13.50 -1.02
C PHE A 158 3.45 -14.61 -1.40
N ALA A 159 3.84 -15.84 -1.12
CA ALA A 159 2.96 -16.99 -1.19
C ALA A 159 3.15 -17.87 0.04
N TYR A 160 2.07 -18.47 0.50
CA TYR A 160 2.08 -19.36 1.66
C TYR A 160 0.86 -20.29 1.65
N LYS A 161 0.97 -21.37 2.37
CA LYS A 161 -0.07 -22.34 2.57
C LYS A 161 -0.49 -22.36 4.03
N LEU A 162 -1.78 -22.37 4.27
CA LEU A 162 -2.37 -22.47 5.60
C LEU A 162 -2.99 -23.87 5.75
N THR A 163 -2.73 -24.52 6.87
CA THR A 163 -3.35 -25.79 7.23
C THR A 163 -4.06 -25.64 8.58
N TYR A 164 -5.37 -25.85 8.58
CA TYR A 164 -6.21 -25.83 9.76
C TYR A 164 -6.16 -27.20 10.44
N ALA A 165 -6.05 -27.21 11.78
CA ALA A 165 -5.98 -28.46 12.54
C ALA A 165 -7.27 -29.29 12.41
N ASN A 166 -8.42 -28.60 12.33
CA ASN A 166 -9.74 -29.22 12.12
C ASN A 166 -10.75 -28.17 11.66
N SER A 167 -11.95 -28.60 11.35
CA SER A 167 -13.09 -27.74 11.00
C SER A 167 -14.25 -27.85 11.99
N THR A 168 -14.05 -28.46 13.15
CA THR A 168 -15.10 -28.66 14.17
C THR A 168 -15.03 -27.63 15.28
N ASP A 169 -13.82 -27.14 15.60
CA ASP A 169 -13.62 -26.10 16.59
C ASP A 169 -13.82 -24.72 15.96
N ASP A 170 -14.46 -23.79 16.66
CA ASP A 170 -14.71 -22.44 16.16
C ASP A 170 -13.42 -21.65 15.86
N ASN A 171 -12.34 -21.95 16.60
CA ASN A 171 -11.06 -21.29 16.48
C ASN A 171 -9.90 -22.32 16.39
N PRO A 172 -9.79 -23.07 15.30
CA PRO A 172 -8.75 -24.06 15.15
C PRO A 172 -7.36 -23.44 15.04
N THR A 173 -6.34 -24.14 15.50
CA THR A 173 -4.96 -23.78 15.22
C THR A 173 -4.68 -23.84 13.73
N VAL A 174 -3.95 -22.85 13.22
CA VAL A 174 -3.53 -22.75 11.81
C VAL A 174 -2.01 -22.74 11.73
N THR A 175 -1.47 -23.61 10.88
CA THR A 175 -0.03 -23.63 10.58
C THR A 175 0.25 -23.08 9.21
N ILE A 176 1.39 -22.38 9.07
CA ILE A 176 1.90 -21.90 7.79
C ILE A 176 2.97 -22.86 7.28
N SER A 177 2.90 -23.18 6.01
CA SER A 177 3.92 -23.97 5.28
C SER A 177 4.08 -23.47 3.84
N ASP A 178 4.98 -24.08 3.07
CA ASP A 178 5.21 -23.81 1.65
C ASP A 178 5.35 -22.29 1.38
N THR A 179 6.12 -21.63 2.25
CA THR A 179 6.31 -20.18 2.17
C THR A 179 7.30 -19.82 1.08
N SER A 180 7.02 -18.79 0.31
CA SER A 180 7.95 -18.22 -0.63
C SER A 180 7.79 -16.71 -0.74
N VAL A 181 8.91 -16.03 -0.97
CA VAL A 181 8.93 -14.61 -1.32
C VAL A 181 9.73 -14.46 -2.61
N THR A 182 9.13 -13.85 -3.60
CA THR A 182 9.71 -13.64 -4.92
C THR A 182 9.69 -12.16 -5.28
N GLY A 183 10.40 -11.82 -6.37
CA GLY A 183 10.49 -10.46 -6.87
C GLY A 183 11.92 -9.94 -6.86
N LYS A 184 12.13 -8.80 -7.49
CA LYS A 184 13.46 -8.23 -7.76
C LYS A 184 14.31 -8.03 -6.49
N GLU A 185 13.66 -7.67 -5.40
CA GLU A 185 14.34 -7.34 -4.15
C GLU A 185 14.34 -8.49 -3.13
N SER A 186 13.77 -9.66 -3.49
CA SER A 186 13.59 -10.79 -2.55
C SER A 186 14.89 -11.33 -1.97
N GLY A 187 15.98 -11.31 -2.73
CA GLY A 187 17.30 -11.75 -2.26
C GLY A 187 17.94 -10.84 -1.21
N ASN A 188 17.39 -9.66 -0.99
CA ASN A 188 17.88 -8.69 -0.01
C ASN A 188 17.29 -8.89 1.38
N TYR A 189 16.33 -9.80 1.53
CA TYR A 189 15.56 -10.01 2.75
C TYR A 189 15.55 -11.46 3.17
N GLU A 190 15.52 -11.67 4.48
CA GLU A 190 15.18 -12.93 5.11
C GLU A 190 13.90 -12.74 5.91
N PHE A 191 12.87 -13.57 5.65
CA PHE A 191 11.57 -13.42 6.26
C PHE A 191 11.31 -14.45 7.34
N THR A 192 10.81 -14.00 8.49
CA THR A 192 10.26 -14.87 9.52
C THR A 192 8.73 -14.80 9.48
N TRP A 193 8.09 -15.96 9.50
CA TRP A 193 6.64 -16.08 9.41
C TRP A 193 6.00 -16.22 10.79
N PRO A 194 4.77 -15.71 10.98
CA PRO A 194 4.08 -15.80 12.27
C PRO A 194 3.76 -17.25 12.63
N LYS A 195 3.73 -17.52 13.94
CA LYS A 195 3.40 -18.83 14.52
C LYS A 195 2.24 -18.68 15.50
N GLY A 196 1.62 -19.79 15.87
CA GLY A 196 0.53 -19.81 16.84
C GLY A 196 -0.73 -19.11 16.31
N LEU A 197 -1.00 -19.24 15.01
CA LEU A 197 -2.14 -18.63 14.38
C LEU A 197 -3.43 -19.38 14.72
N THR A 198 -4.50 -18.63 14.78
CA THR A 198 -5.86 -19.15 14.99
C THR A 198 -6.70 -18.83 13.77
N GLY A 199 -7.39 -19.81 13.25
CA GLY A 199 -8.34 -19.66 12.17
C GLY A 199 -9.74 -19.36 12.70
N THR A 200 -10.67 -19.22 11.79
CA THR A 200 -12.10 -19.11 12.09
C THR A 200 -12.85 -20.16 11.30
N VAL A 201 -13.67 -20.94 11.98
CA VAL A 201 -14.62 -21.85 11.35
C VAL A 201 -15.98 -21.17 11.33
N ILE A 202 -16.53 -21.04 10.14
CA ILE A 202 -17.88 -20.52 9.97
C ILE A 202 -18.85 -21.67 9.85
N ALA A 203 -20.01 -21.51 10.47
CA ALA A 203 -21.03 -22.57 10.47
C ALA A 203 -21.46 -22.89 9.04
N ASP A 204 -21.17 -24.11 8.62
CA ASP A 204 -21.71 -24.72 7.41
C ASP A 204 -21.21 -24.18 6.05
N ALA A 205 -20.99 -25.03 5.08
CA ALA A 205 -20.56 -24.64 3.75
C ALA A 205 -21.69 -23.94 2.98
N PHE A 206 -21.41 -22.81 2.36
CA PHE A 206 -22.36 -22.17 1.45
C PHE A 206 -22.54 -23.01 0.18
N THR A 207 -23.77 -23.33 -0.15
CA THR A 207 -24.10 -24.11 -1.35
C THR A 207 -24.71 -23.27 -2.46
N ASP A 208 -25.33 -22.15 -2.10
CA ASP A 208 -25.96 -21.24 -3.06
C ASP A 208 -26.11 -19.84 -2.44
N ALA A 209 -26.06 -18.82 -3.25
CA ALA A 209 -26.37 -17.44 -2.91
C ALA A 209 -27.20 -16.83 -4.03
N THR A 210 -28.36 -16.25 -3.68
CA THR A 210 -29.20 -15.54 -4.63
C THR A 210 -29.52 -14.15 -4.10
N ILE A 211 -29.80 -13.22 -5.00
CA ILE A 211 -30.13 -11.84 -4.67
C ILE A 211 -31.40 -11.42 -5.39
N THR A 212 -32.28 -10.74 -4.68
CA THR A 212 -33.43 -10.03 -5.25
C THR A 212 -33.12 -8.53 -5.19
N ALA A 213 -33.19 -7.88 -6.34
CA ALA A 213 -32.91 -6.44 -6.46
C ALA A 213 -33.92 -5.60 -5.64
N PRO A 214 -33.51 -4.42 -5.18
CA PRO A 214 -34.46 -3.40 -4.72
C PRO A 214 -35.55 -3.14 -5.75
N THR A 215 -36.71 -2.70 -5.28
CA THR A 215 -37.81 -2.30 -6.16
C THR A 215 -37.48 -1.07 -7.01
N ASN A 216 -36.58 -0.24 -6.53
CA ASN A 216 -36.04 0.90 -7.29
C ASN A 216 -34.54 0.74 -7.52
N MET A 217 -34.16 0.79 -8.79
CA MET A 217 -32.76 0.73 -9.24
C MET A 217 -32.37 2.00 -10.03
N SER A 218 -33.23 3.02 -10.03
CA SER A 218 -33.01 4.29 -10.74
C SER A 218 -33.14 5.47 -9.79
N TYR A 219 -32.17 6.35 -9.79
CA TYR A 219 -32.04 7.49 -8.88
C TYR A 219 -31.61 8.73 -9.61
N THR A 220 -31.87 9.90 -9.02
CA THR A 220 -31.19 11.14 -9.36
C THR A 220 -30.06 11.39 -8.36
N HIS A 221 -28.97 12.00 -8.80
CA HIS A 221 -27.85 12.31 -7.90
C HIS A 221 -28.34 13.12 -6.69
N GLY A 222 -28.01 12.63 -5.50
CA GLY A 222 -28.42 13.21 -4.21
C GLY A 222 -29.68 12.58 -3.60
N ASP A 223 -30.43 11.75 -4.34
CA ASP A 223 -31.53 10.99 -3.77
C ASP A 223 -31.02 10.04 -2.68
N LYS A 224 -31.88 9.69 -1.75
CA LYS A 224 -31.57 8.61 -0.78
C LYS A 224 -31.57 7.27 -1.49
N PHE A 225 -30.57 6.43 -1.24
CA PHE A 225 -30.60 5.04 -1.65
C PHE A 225 -31.82 4.35 -0.99
N ASN A 226 -32.61 3.68 -1.80
CA ASN A 226 -33.80 2.97 -1.33
C ASN A 226 -33.65 1.46 -1.55
N PRO A 227 -33.13 0.73 -0.56
CA PRO A 227 -32.94 -0.71 -0.64
C PRO A 227 -34.24 -1.52 -0.40
N THR A 228 -35.42 -0.90 -0.41
CA THR A 228 -36.70 -1.61 -0.22
C THR A 228 -36.84 -2.72 -1.25
N GLY A 229 -37.12 -3.94 -0.77
CA GLY A 229 -37.20 -5.13 -1.61
C GLY A 229 -35.88 -5.86 -1.83
N LEU A 230 -34.74 -5.25 -1.47
CA LEU A 230 -33.47 -5.96 -1.47
C LEU A 230 -33.55 -7.15 -0.52
N SER A 231 -33.25 -8.33 -1.03
CA SER A 231 -33.05 -9.50 -0.20
C SER A 231 -31.97 -10.40 -0.76
N VAL A 232 -31.31 -11.13 0.11
CA VAL A 232 -30.36 -12.18 -0.25
C VAL A 232 -30.81 -13.48 0.36
N LYS A 233 -30.70 -14.55 -0.40
CA LYS A 233 -30.98 -15.90 0.10
C LYS A 233 -29.71 -16.71 0.04
N ILE A 234 -29.29 -17.21 1.18
CA ILE A 234 -28.08 -18.00 1.36
C ILE A 234 -28.48 -19.42 1.72
N LYS A 235 -28.01 -20.39 0.94
CA LYS A 235 -28.13 -21.80 1.25
C LYS A 235 -26.82 -22.36 1.74
N THR A 236 -26.90 -23.25 2.70
CA THR A 236 -25.76 -23.98 3.23
C THR A 236 -25.99 -25.46 3.15
N SER A 237 -24.97 -26.28 3.41
CA SER A 237 -25.10 -27.73 3.41
C SER A 237 -26.11 -28.21 4.45
N SER A 238 -26.15 -27.59 5.63
CA SER A 238 -27.11 -27.90 6.69
C SER A 238 -28.48 -27.27 6.47
N ASN A 239 -28.59 -26.22 5.67
CA ASN A 239 -29.86 -25.57 5.31
C ASN A 239 -30.03 -25.44 3.79
N PRO A 240 -30.35 -26.50 3.09
CA PRO A 240 -30.55 -26.47 1.63
C PRO A 240 -31.76 -25.66 1.20
N ALA A 241 -32.73 -25.43 2.09
CA ALA A 241 -33.84 -24.51 1.84
C ALA A 241 -33.39 -23.04 1.77
N GLY A 242 -32.32 -22.74 2.48
CA GLY A 242 -31.72 -21.41 2.57
C GLY A 242 -32.41 -20.47 3.54
N THR A 243 -31.66 -19.53 4.07
CA THR A 243 -32.17 -18.41 4.86
C THR A 243 -32.25 -17.17 3.99
N THR A 244 -33.35 -16.45 4.04
CA THR A 244 -33.53 -15.19 3.34
C THR A 244 -33.34 -14.03 4.32
N TYR A 245 -32.50 -13.13 3.98
CA TYR A 245 -32.22 -11.87 4.70
C TYR A 245 -32.85 -10.75 3.88
N THR A 246 -33.70 -9.95 4.49
CA THR A 246 -34.47 -8.92 3.80
C THR A 246 -34.24 -7.55 4.42
N VAL A 247 -34.07 -6.52 3.60
CA VAL A 247 -34.01 -5.17 4.09
C VAL A 247 -35.41 -4.69 4.48
N LYS A 248 -35.54 -4.17 5.69
CA LYS A 248 -36.74 -3.56 6.26
C LYS A 248 -36.49 -2.10 6.59
N GLY A 249 -37.56 -1.33 6.67
CA GLY A 249 -37.50 0.09 7.04
C GLY A 249 -37.99 0.99 5.92
N THR A 250 -37.98 2.30 6.20
CA THR A 250 -38.40 3.37 5.28
C THR A 250 -37.59 4.64 5.53
N ASP A 251 -37.50 5.50 4.53
CA ASP A 251 -37.02 6.89 4.61
C ASP A 251 -35.64 7.06 5.29
N GLY A 252 -34.68 6.25 4.91
CA GLY A 252 -33.30 6.34 5.40
C GLY A 252 -33.07 5.66 6.76
N ASN A 253 -34.05 4.88 7.25
CA ASN A 253 -33.93 3.99 8.41
C ASN A 253 -33.98 2.52 7.98
N TYR A 254 -33.20 2.15 6.99
CA TYR A 254 -33.15 0.79 6.49
C TYR A 254 -32.22 -0.08 7.33
N LYS A 255 -32.63 -1.31 7.54
CA LYS A 255 -31.83 -2.34 8.23
C LYS A 255 -32.16 -3.73 7.72
N TRP A 256 -31.22 -4.62 7.84
CA TRP A 256 -31.49 -6.06 7.64
C TRP A 256 -32.42 -6.56 8.75
N ASP A 257 -33.41 -7.37 8.39
CA ASP A 257 -34.31 -8.02 9.37
C ASP A 257 -33.55 -8.99 10.29
N THR A 258 -32.49 -9.55 9.76
CA THR A 258 -31.53 -10.39 10.48
C THR A 258 -30.14 -10.01 9.98
N ALA A 259 -29.15 -9.96 10.86
CA ALA A 259 -27.79 -9.62 10.49
C ALA A 259 -27.26 -10.57 9.40
N ILE A 260 -26.58 -10.00 8.40
CA ILE A 260 -25.91 -10.79 7.38
C ILE A 260 -24.86 -11.67 8.06
N PRO A 261 -24.83 -12.97 7.79
CA PRO A 261 -23.94 -13.89 8.49
C PRO A 261 -22.47 -13.66 8.13
N ASN A 262 -21.59 -14.06 9.02
CA ASN A 262 -20.15 -14.02 8.78
C ASN A 262 -19.82 -14.83 7.51
N GLY A 263 -18.86 -14.32 6.73
CA GLY A 263 -18.47 -14.93 5.47
C GLY A 263 -19.37 -14.58 4.28
N VAL A 264 -20.44 -13.81 4.50
CA VAL A 264 -21.27 -13.24 3.44
C VAL A 264 -21.01 -11.74 3.32
N THR A 265 -20.80 -11.27 2.10
CA THR A 265 -20.72 -9.86 1.79
C THR A 265 -21.79 -9.45 0.80
N VAL A 266 -22.45 -8.34 1.05
CA VAL A 266 -23.36 -7.68 0.12
C VAL A 266 -22.79 -6.31 -0.17
N SER A 267 -22.67 -5.96 -1.44
CA SER A 267 -22.08 -4.68 -1.85
C SER A 267 -22.71 -4.11 -3.10
N LEU A 268 -22.72 -2.79 -3.23
CA LEU A 268 -23.03 -2.08 -4.46
C LEU A 268 -21.73 -1.51 -5.03
N GLY A 269 -21.18 -2.16 -6.03
CA GLY A 269 -19.81 -1.88 -6.46
C GLY A 269 -18.82 -2.00 -5.28
N ASN A 270 -18.20 -0.88 -4.90
CA ASN A 270 -17.26 -0.83 -3.75
C ASN A 270 -17.91 -0.38 -2.43
N ILE A 271 -19.22 -0.19 -2.40
CA ILE A 271 -19.94 0.24 -1.21
C ILE A 271 -20.45 -1.00 -0.50
N SER A 272 -20.03 -1.22 0.77
CA SER A 272 -20.60 -2.28 1.60
C SER A 272 -22.08 -2.02 1.85
N LEU A 273 -22.87 -3.08 1.93
CA LEU A 273 -24.27 -3.05 2.36
C LEU A 273 -24.52 -4.04 3.53
N ASN A 274 -23.47 -4.52 4.17
CA ASN A 274 -23.57 -5.55 5.20
C ASN A 274 -24.17 -5.04 6.52
N SER A 275 -23.88 -3.80 6.89
CA SER A 275 -24.40 -3.20 8.13
C SER A 275 -25.64 -2.36 7.88
N ASN A 276 -26.39 -2.08 8.96
CA ASN A 276 -27.54 -1.20 8.89
C ASN A 276 -27.15 0.24 8.52
N ASP A 277 -25.99 0.71 8.98
CA ASP A 277 -25.48 2.03 8.66
C ASP A 277 -25.13 2.15 7.18
N ASP A 278 -24.58 1.07 6.61
CA ASP A 278 -24.21 0.99 5.20
C ASP A 278 -25.41 1.10 4.23
N LEU A 279 -26.63 0.77 4.69
CA LEU A 279 -27.84 0.84 3.85
C LEU A 279 -28.39 2.26 3.68
N ASN A 280 -27.91 3.24 4.48
CA ASN A 280 -28.54 4.56 4.59
C ASN A 280 -27.60 5.65 4.04
N PHE A 281 -27.46 5.75 2.74
CA PHE A 281 -26.61 6.73 2.09
C PHE A 281 -27.31 7.43 0.92
N ASN A 282 -26.68 8.49 0.41
CA ASN A 282 -27.20 9.21 -0.76
C ASN A 282 -26.65 8.59 -2.06
N ALA A 283 -27.50 8.54 -3.09
CA ALA A 283 -27.11 8.10 -4.42
C ALA A 283 -26.09 9.06 -5.04
N HIS A 284 -24.93 8.56 -5.38
CA HIS A 284 -23.86 9.31 -6.02
C HIS A 284 -23.60 8.77 -7.44
N TYR A 285 -23.73 9.63 -8.44
CA TYR A 285 -23.53 9.24 -9.84
C TYR A 285 -22.20 8.51 -10.05
N THR A 286 -21.10 9.07 -9.56
CA THR A 286 -19.75 8.50 -9.77
C THR A 286 -19.49 7.18 -9.01
N LYS A 287 -20.27 6.90 -7.97
CA LYS A 287 -20.08 5.71 -7.12
C LYS A 287 -21.03 4.58 -7.45
N MET A 288 -22.25 4.89 -7.94
CA MET A 288 -23.33 3.91 -8.08
C MET A 288 -23.76 3.66 -9.52
N ASN A 289 -23.63 4.65 -10.42
CA ASN A 289 -24.10 4.52 -11.80
C ASN A 289 -23.37 3.38 -12.52
N GLY A 290 -24.12 2.48 -13.13
CA GLY A 290 -23.59 1.30 -13.82
C GLY A 290 -23.02 0.23 -12.88
N LYS A 291 -23.26 0.32 -11.55
CA LYS A 291 -22.84 -0.70 -10.58
C LYS A 291 -23.96 -1.66 -10.27
N LYS A 292 -23.59 -2.91 -10.01
CA LYS A 292 -24.51 -3.96 -9.58
C LYS A 292 -24.46 -4.16 -8.08
N ILE A 293 -25.54 -4.63 -7.50
CA ILE A 293 -25.49 -5.16 -6.14
C ILE A 293 -25.10 -6.62 -6.24
N THR A 294 -24.07 -6.99 -5.50
CA THR A 294 -23.47 -8.33 -5.52
C THR A 294 -23.56 -8.94 -4.13
N VAL A 295 -23.95 -10.19 -4.03
CA VAL A 295 -23.76 -11.01 -2.84
C VAL A 295 -22.68 -12.04 -3.08
N ASN A 296 -21.75 -12.17 -2.13
CA ASN A 296 -20.75 -13.24 -2.12
C ASN A 296 -20.87 -14.01 -0.80
N ALA A 297 -20.92 -15.33 -0.91
CA ALA A 297 -20.97 -16.26 0.21
C ALA A 297 -19.96 -17.39 -0.09
N GLY A 298 -18.73 -17.24 0.39
CA GLY A 298 -17.63 -18.11 -0.02
C GLY A 298 -17.34 -18.00 -1.52
N ASP A 299 -17.44 -19.13 -2.22
CA ASP A 299 -17.30 -19.23 -3.68
C ASP A 299 -18.62 -18.99 -4.45
N LYS A 300 -19.74 -18.82 -3.74
CA LYS A 300 -21.05 -18.55 -4.31
C LYS A 300 -21.27 -17.06 -4.44
N ASN A 301 -21.81 -16.65 -5.59
CA ASN A 301 -22.14 -15.25 -5.83
C ASN A 301 -23.42 -15.10 -6.66
N ALA A 302 -24.05 -13.94 -6.52
CA ALA A 302 -25.14 -13.50 -7.38
C ALA A 302 -25.12 -11.98 -7.51
N GLU A 303 -25.65 -11.47 -8.62
CA GLU A 303 -25.69 -10.05 -8.94
C GLU A 303 -27.10 -9.63 -9.37
N THR A 304 -27.42 -8.34 -9.14
CA THR A 304 -28.58 -7.67 -9.73
C THR A 304 -28.27 -7.14 -11.13
N GLY A 305 -29.24 -6.51 -11.76
CA GLY A 305 -29.02 -5.54 -12.82
C GLY A 305 -28.24 -4.33 -12.32
N GLU A 306 -27.87 -3.44 -13.23
CA GLU A 306 -27.14 -2.22 -12.90
C GLU A 306 -28.07 -1.17 -12.27
N VAL A 307 -27.52 -0.42 -11.32
CA VAL A 307 -28.16 0.79 -10.79
C VAL A 307 -27.93 1.93 -11.77
N ALA A 308 -28.97 2.66 -12.07
CA ALA A 308 -28.89 3.90 -12.84
C ALA A 308 -28.95 5.09 -11.89
N VAL A 309 -28.06 6.05 -12.08
CA VAL A 309 -28.10 7.33 -11.36
C VAL A 309 -28.02 8.46 -12.38
N ASP A 310 -29.09 9.19 -12.55
CA ASP A 310 -29.11 10.36 -13.39
C ASP A 310 -28.41 11.55 -12.73
N LYS A 311 -27.81 12.41 -13.54
CA LYS A 311 -27.25 13.67 -13.06
C LYS A 311 -28.40 14.59 -12.66
N LYS A 312 -28.29 15.20 -11.49
CA LYS A 312 -29.27 16.18 -11.03
C LYS A 312 -29.22 17.43 -11.92
N GLN A 313 -30.36 17.83 -12.44
CA GLN A 313 -30.48 19.11 -13.12
C GLN A 313 -30.60 20.23 -12.07
N LEU A 314 -29.73 21.21 -12.20
CA LEU A 314 -29.81 22.43 -11.42
C LEU A 314 -30.60 23.49 -12.18
N THR A 315 -31.51 24.13 -11.49
CA THR A 315 -32.27 25.28 -12.07
C THR A 315 -31.61 26.55 -11.55
N ALA A 316 -31.14 27.36 -12.48
CA ALA A 316 -30.68 28.70 -12.18
C ALA A 316 -31.87 29.69 -12.39
N THR A 317 -32.17 30.44 -11.34
CA THR A 317 -33.09 31.58 -11.44
C THR A 317 -32.31 32.87 -11.32
N ALA A 318 -32.65 33.84 -12.16
CA ALA A 318 -32.09 35.19 -12.07
C ALA A 318 -33.15 36.11 -11.51
N SER A 319 -32.80 36.94 -10.56
CA SER A 319 -33.63 38.04 -10.05
C SER A 319 -32.86 39.34 -10.14
N ILE A 320 -33.60 40.43 -10.38
CA ILE A 320 -33.06 41.79 -10.39
C ILE A 320 -33.55 42.47 -9.12
N ASP A 321 -32.67 42.98 -8.30
CA ASP A 321 -32.99 43.63 -7.05
C ASP A 321 -33.68 45.02 -7.23
N ALA A 322 -33.42 45.69 -8.37
CA ALA A 322 -34.05 46.93 -8.74
C ALA A 322 -34.47 46.90 -10.21
N ALA A 323 -35.77 47.06 -10.46
CA ALA A 323 -36.32 47.00 -11.82
C ALA A 323 -36.33 48.34 -12.52
N ASP A 324 -36.21 49.44 -11.80
CA ASP A 324 -36.32 50.78 -12.35
C ASP A 324 -34.99 51.32 -12.83
N LYS A 325 -35.00 51.80 -14.05
CA LYS A 325 -33.86 52.43 -14.73
C LYS A 325 -34.29 53.74 -15.33
N THR A 326 -33.55 54.80 -15.04
CA THR A 326 -33.76 56.08 -15.75
C THR A 326 -33.34 55.90 -17.22
N TYR A 327 -34.16 56.42 -18.13
CA TYR A 327 -33.89 56.31 -19.58
C TYR A 327 -32.51 56.90 -19.93
N ASP A 328 -31.64 56.08 -20.50
CA ASP A 328 -30.28 56.39 -20.90
C ASP A 328 -29.99 55.97 -22.37
N SER A 329 -31.03 55.68 -23.13
CA SER A 329 -30.95 55.16 -24.52
C SER A 329 -30.30 53.79 -24.66
N THR A 330 -30.12 53.01 -23.57
CA THR A 330 -29.59 51.65 -23.60
C THR A 330 -30.58 50.64 -23.06
N THR A 331 -30.41 49.39 -23.42
CA THR A 331 -31.18 48.25 -22.89
C THR A 331 -30.40 47.48 -21.77
N GLY A 332 -29.17 47.85 -21.50
CA GLY A 332 -28.35 47.22 -20.49
C GLY A 332 -28.72 47.69 -19.06
N LEU A 333 -28.36 46.89 -18.07
CA LEU A 333 -28.46 47.25 -16.65
C LEU A 333 -27.46 48.35 -16.29
N THR A 334 -27.82 49.22 -15.34
CA THR A 334 -26.91 50.21 -14.77
C THR A 334 -26.03 49.56 -13.73
N SER A 335 -24.94 50.24 -13.29
CA SER A 335 -24.02 49.77 -12.25
C SER A 335 -24.68 49.47 -10.91
N ASP A 336 -25.85 50.10 -10.68
CA ASP A 336 -26.58 49.95 -9.39
C ASP A 336 -27.62 48.83 -9.45
N GLN A 337 -27.78 48.20 -10.62
CA GLN A 337 -28.71 47.09 -10.81
C GLN A 337 -27.96 45.78 -10.85
N HIS A 338 -28.16 44.98 -9.85
CA HIS A 338 -27.50 43.68 -9.71
C HIS A 338 -28.45 42.55 -10.09
N VAL A 339 -27.94 41.63 -10.91
CA VAL A 339 -28.62 40.36 -11.18
C VAL A 339 -28.07 39.35 -10.21
N THR A 340 -28.91 38.86 -9.32
CA THR A 340 -28.59 37.76 -8.44
C THR A 340 -29.00 36.46 -9.10
N TYR A 341 -28.02 35.55 -9.27
CA TYR A 341 -28.27 34.22 -9.75
C TYR A 341 -28.38 33.27 -8.53
N THR A 342 -29.53 32.71 -8.38
CA THR A 342 -29.74 31.66 -7.37
C THR A 342 -29.78 30.31 -8.08
N ILE A 343 -28.84 29.47 -7.76
CA ILE A 343 -28.89 28.09 -8.21
C ILE A 343 -29.71 27.33 -7.18
N GLY A 344 -30.90 26.92 -7.61
CA GLY A 344 -31.77 26.09 -6.79
C GLY A 344 -31.11 24.73 -6.61
N ASP A 345 -30.53 24.52 -5.47
CA ASP A 345 -30.03 23.24 -5.02
C ASP A 345 -30.74 22.84 -3.75
N ASN A 346 -31.73 21.99 -3.86
CA ASN A 346 -32.31 21.34 -2.70
C ASN A 346 -31.43 20.13 -2.34
N GLY A 347 -30.22 20.43 -1.80
CA GLY A 347 -29.49 19.45 -1.03
C GLY A 347 -28.50 18.57 -1.81
N VAL A 348 -27.77 19.10 -2.79
CA VAL A 348 -26.54 18.46 -3.27
C VAL A 348 -25.36 18.97 -2.42
N GLN A 349 -24.85 18.14 -1.54
CA GLN A 349 -23.54 18.32 -0.93
C GLN A 349 -22.47 17.58 -1.75
#